data_185e5a38b7f9fd604e82824b62388815
#
_entry.id   185e5a38b7f9fd604e82824b62388815
#
_cell.length_a   1.000
_cell.length_b   1.000
_cell.length_c   1.000
_cell.angle_alpha   90.00
_cell.angle_beta   90.00
_cell.angle_gamma   90.00
#
_symmetry.space_group_name_H-M   'P 1'
#
loop_
_entity.id
_entity.type
_entity.pdbx_description
1 polymer ?
#
loop_
_entity_poly.entity_id
_entity_poly.type
_entity_poly.pdbx_seq_one_letter_code
_entity_poly.pdbx_strand_id
1 'polypeptide(L)'
;MKINFIHKIQHIGIPVHCMEVSIPFYERLGFENVMESPFEFDGGFGTCVMMKNHEVIVELYQMPEKQLAEIKERKVGHIDHFAIDVEDVDYAFEALKKAGFDIIEKEPTFLAFWKNGTRFFNVKGPNGEIIEFN
;
A
#
# COMPACT_ATOMS: atom_id res chain seq x y z
N MET A 1 9.44 8.61 23.76
CA MET A 1 9.88 7.27 23.32
C MET A 1 10.23 7.35 21.83
N LYS A 2 11.37 6.81 21.45
CA LYS A 2 11.73 6.68 20.02
C LYS A 2 11.30 5.30 19.53
N ILE A 3 10.73 5.25 18.35
CA ILE A 3 10.34 4.01 17.67
C ILE A 3 11.57 3.42 16.97
N ASN A 4 11.87 2.13 17.19
CA ASN A 4 13.09 1.47 16.72
C ASN A 4 12.87 0.24 15.84
N PHE A 5 11.62 -0.05 15.45
CA PHE A 5 11.31 -1.26 14.68
C PHE A 5 11.10 -1.00 13.16
N ILE A 6 11.39 0.21 12.69
CA ILE A 6 11.31 0.55 11.26
C ILE A 6 12.58 0.07 10.58
N HIS A 7 12.45 -0.76 9.54
CA HIS A 7 13.56 -1.24 8.72
C HIS A 7 13.80 -0.37 7.50
N LYS A 8 12.80 -0.27 6.64
CA LYS A 8 12.90 0.42 5.34
C LYS A 8 11.53 0.76 4.81
N ILE A 9 11.48 1.58 3.76
CA ILE A 9 10.29 1.71 2.93
C ILE A 9 10.13 0.39 2.15
N GLN A 10 8.97 -0.26 2.29
CA GLN A 10 8.69 -1.51 1.58
C GLN A 10 8.15 -1.22 0.17
N HIS A 11 7.18 -0.34 0.03
CA HIS A 11 6.65 0.06 -1.28
C HIS A 11 6.09 1.49 -1.26
N ILE A 12 5.80 1.99 -2.46
CA ILE A 12 5.06 3.25 -2.67
C ILE A 12 3.75 2.88 -3.35
N GLY A 13 2.62 3.26 -2.77
CA GLY A 13 1.28 2.98 -3.29
C GLY A 13 0.83 4.05 -4.27
N ILE A 14 0.48 3.62 -5.48
CA ILE A 14 0.07 4.48 -6.59
C ILE A 14 -1.26 3.98 -7.15
N PRO A 15 -2.38 4.70 -6.90
CA PRO A 15 -3.64 4.38 -7.55
C PRO A 15 -3.54 4.66 -9.05
N VAL A 16 -4.05 3.74 -9.87
CA VAL A 16 -4.00 3.84 -11.33
C VAL A 16 -5.39 3.92 -11.95
N HIS A 17 -5.48 4.55 -13.12
CA HIS A 17 -6.74 4.63 -13.87
C HIS A 17 -7.06 3.31 -14.58
N CYS A 18 -6.03 2.66 -15.13
CA CYS A 18 -6.16 1.46 -15.93
C CYS A 18 -4.88 0.63 -15.83
N MET A 19 -5.00 -0.60 -15.33
CA MET A 19 -3.86 -1.47 -15.11
C MET A 19 -3.17 -1.87 -16.43
N GLU A 20 -3.95 -2.11 -17.49
CA GLU A 20 -3.44 -2.47 -18.82
C GLU A 20 -2.55 -1.37 -19.45
N VAL A 21 -2.71 -0.12 -19.01
CA VAL A 21 -1.86 1.01 -19.45
C VAL A 21 -0.67 1.19 -18.53
N SER A 22 -0.89 1.02 -17.23
CA SER A 22 0.12 1.31 -16.22
C SER A 22 1.23 0.27 -16.15
N ILE A 23 0.90 -1.02 -16.24
CA ILE A 23 1.90 -2.10 -16.23
C ILE A 23 2.95 -1.91 -17.35
N PRO A 24 2.56 -1.77 -18.64
CA PRO A 24 3.54 -1.57 -19.72
C PRO A 24 4.39 -0.30 -19.54
N PHE A 25 3.82 0.75 -18.95
CA PHE A 25 4.58 1.97 -18.64
C PHE A 25 5.75 1.68 -17.70
N TYR A 26 5.49 0.98 -16.59
CA TYR A 26 6.53 0.62 -15.61
C TYR A 26 7.50 -0.44 -16.16
N GLU A 27 7.03 -1.39 -16.97
CA GLU A 27 7.92 -2.36 -17.66
C GLU A 27 8.93 -1.64 -18.56
N ARG A 28 8.55 -0.60 -19.27
CA ARG A 28 9.47 0.22 -20.08
C ARG A 28 10.49 0.98 -19.23
N LEU A 29 10.22 1.21 -17.94
CA LEU A 29 11.17 1.75 -16.98
C LEU A 29 12.06 0.67 -16.33
N GLY A 30 11.91 -0.59 -16.75
CA GLY A 30 12.70 -1.71 -16.24
C GLY A 30 12.13 -2.37 -14.99
N PHE A 31 10.86 -2.10 -14.65
CA PHE A 31 10.17 -2.81 -13.57
C PHE A 31 9.63 -4.15 -14.05
N GLU A 32 9.61 -5.12 -13.16
CA GLU A 32 9.03 -6.45 -13.38
C GLU A 32 7.80 -6.63 -12.47
N ASN A 33 6.74 -7.25 -13.00
CA ASN A 33 5.60 -7.68 -12.20
C ASN A 33 6.01 -8.84 -11.31
N VAL A 34 6.08 -8.62 -10.00
CA VAL A 34 6.50 -9.62 -9.02
C VAL A 34 5.36 -10.16 -8.16
N MET A 35 4.20 -9.55 -8.22
CA MET A 35 2.98 -10.02 -7.54
C MET A 35 1.76 -9.37 -8.17
N GLU A 36 0.72 -10.17 -8.39
CA GLU A 36 -0.60 -9.70 -8.83
C GLU A 36 -1.68 -10.41 -8.03
N SER A 37 -2.64 -9.65 -7.53
CA SER A 37 -3.75 -10.20 -6.75
C SER A 37 -4.98 -9.30 -6.83
N PRO A 38 -6.20 -9.87 -6.89
CA PRO A 38 -7.40 -9.12 -6.61
C PRO A 38 -7.45 -8.75 -5.13
N PHE A 39 -8.20 -7.71 -4.81
CA PHE A 39 -8.55 -7.36 -3.44
C PHE A 39 -10.00 -6.89 -3.37
N GLU A 40 -10.63 -7.08 -2.22
CA GLU A 40 -11.97 -6.58 -1.95
C GLU A 40 -11.90 -5.25 -1.19
N PHE A 41 -12.72 -4.30 -1.59
CA PHE A 41 -12.86 -3.01 -0.93
C PHE A 41 -14.28 -2.48 -1.09
N ASP A 42 -14.94 -2.16 0.03
CA ASP A 42 -16.29 -1.57 0.07
C ASP A 42 -17.31 -2.32 -0.83
N GLY A 43 -17.29 -3.66 -0.76
CA GLY A 43 -18.17 -4.56 -1.51
C GLY A 43 -17.85 -4.72 -3.00
N GLY A 44 -16.78 -4.12 -3.50
CA GLY A 44 -16.29 -4.27 -4.86
C GLY A 44 -14.92 -4.93 -4.91
N PHE A 45 -14.43 -5.21 -6.11
CA PHE A 45 -13.12 -5.81 -6.34
C PHE A 45 -12.22 -4.87 -7.12
N GLY A 46 -11.00 -4.72 -6.65
CA GLY A 46 -9.91 -4.07 -7.35
C GLY A 46 -8.80 -5.06 -7.69
N THR A 47 -7.75 -4.57 -8.34
CA THR A 47 -6.56 -5.35 -8.68
C THR A 47 -5.32 -4.62 -8.19
N CYS A 48 -4.43 -5.36 -7.56
CA CYS A 48 -3.12 -4.88 -7.11
C CYS A 48 -2.01 -5.58 -7.89
N VAL A 49 -1.00 -4.82 -8.31
CA VAL A 49 0.21 -5.34 -8.96
C VAL A 49 1.42 -4.68 -8.30
N MET A 50 2.33 -5.51 -7.77
CA MET A 50 3.62 -5.03 -7.28
C MET A 50 4.64 -5.08 -8.41
N MET A 51 5.17 -3.92 -8.76
CA MET A 51 6.21 -3.76 -9.78
C MET A 51 7.54 -3.44 -9.10
N LYS A 52 8.59 -4.21 -9.42
CA LYS A 52 9.89 -4.08 -8.77
C LYS A 52 11.01 -3.81 -9.76
N ASN A 53 11.86 -2.84 -9.41
CA ASN A 53 13.14 -2.60 -10.07
C ASN A 53 14.21 -2.41 -8.99
N HIS A 54 15.17 -3.35 -8.88
CA HIS A 54 16.12 -3.40 -7.77
C HIS A 54 15.42 -3.36 -6.41
N GLU A 55 15.72 -2.37 -5.57
CA GLU A 55 15.11 -2.20 -4.24
C GLU A 55 13.84 -1.35 -4.25
N VAL A 56 13.45 -0.82 -5.40
CA VAL A 56 12.24 0.02 -5.52
C VAL A 56 11.05 -0.88 -5.85
N ILE A 57 10.02 -0.81 -5.01
CA ILE A 57 8.74 -1.45 -5.26
C ILE A 57 7.67 -0.36 -5.35
N VAL A 58 6.89 -0.39 -6.41
CA VAL A 58 5.66 0.40 -6.54
C VAL A 58 4.46 -0.56 -6.52
N GLU A 59 3.49 -0.24 -5.69
CA GLU A 59 2.20 -0.91 -5.67
C GLU A 59 1.26 -0.17 -6.60
N LEU A 60 0.99 -0.73 -7.76
CA LEU A 60 -0.06 -0.24 -8.65
C LEU A 60 -1.37 -0.88 -8.23
N TYR A 61 -2.39 -0.08 -7.98
CA TYR A 61 -3.70 -0.64 -7.67
C TYR A 61 -4.82 0.12 -8.38
N GLN A 62 -5.68 -0.65 -9.00
CA GLN A 62 -6.89 -0.16 -9.64
C GLN A 62 -8.05 -0.45 -8.69
N MET A 63 -8.62 0.60 -8.15
CA MET A 63 -9.74 0.52 -7.22
C MET A 63 -11.01 -0.02 -7.91
N PRO A 64 -11.97 -0.54 -7.14
CA PRO A 64 -13.31 -0.82 -7.67
C PRO A 64 -13.93 0.42 -8.34
N GLU A 65 -14.87 0.20 -9.25
CA GLU A 65 -15.45 1.24 -10.11
C GLU A 65 -15.95 2.48 -9.33
N LYS A 66 -16.52 2.26 -8.15
CA LYS A 66 -17.03 3.34 -7.31
C LYS A 66 -15.95 4.33 -6.87
N GLN A 67 -14.77 3.83 -6.47
CA GLN A 67 -13.64 4.67 -6.04
C GLN A 67 -12.81 5.14 -7.23
N LEU A 68 -12.79 4.37 -8.32
CA LEU A 68 -12.03 4.68 -9.52
C LEU A 68 -12.42 6.02 -10.14
N ALA A 69 -13.70 6.40 -10.06
CA ALA A 69 -14.20 7.67 -10.58
C ALA A 69 -13.48 8.88 -9.95
N GLU A 70 -13.29 8.87 -8.62
CA GLU A 70 -12.55 9.93 -7.91
C GLU A 70 -11.07 9.96 -8.32
N ILE A 71 -10.44 8.79 -8.45
CA ILE A 71 -9.03 8.68 -8.86
C ILE A 71 -8.82 9.25 -10.26
N LYS A 72 -9.75 9.02 -11.18
CA LYS A 72 -9.70 9.57 -12.54
C LYS A 72 -9.83 11.09 -12.60
N GLU A 73 -10.43 11.71 -11.60
CA GLU A 73 -10.57 13.17 -11.48
C GLU A 73 -9.28 13.86 -11.02
N ARG A 74 -8.32 13.12 -10.46
CA ARG A 74 -7.06 13.67 -9.97
C ARG A 74 -6.18 14.15 -11.14
N LYS A 75 -5.78 15.42 -11.10
CA LYS A 75 -4.94 16.02 -12.14
C LYS A 75 -3.47 15.64 -12.03
N VAL A 76 -3.02 15.36 -10.82
CA VAL A 76 -1.67 14.91 -10.51
C VAL A 76 -1.81 13.53 -9.88
N GLY A 77 -1.14 12.52 -10.43
CA GLY A 77 -1.13 11.18 -9.85
C GLY A 77 -0.57 11.25 -8.44
N HIS A 78 -1.43 11.26 -7.44
CA HIS A 78 -1.01 11.34 -6.05
C HIS A 78 -0.52 10.00 -5.56
N ILE A 79 0.66 9.97 -4.96
CA ILE A 79 1.09 8.84 -4.13
C ILE A 79 0.09 8.74 -2.99
N ASP A 80 -0.57 7.59 -2.87
CA ASP A 80 -1.61 7.38 -1.86
C ASP A 80 -1.01 7.09 -0.49
N HIS A 81 -0.04 6.20 -0.44
CA HIS A 81 0.65 5.80 0.77
C HIS A 81 2.10 5.38 0.48
N PHE A 82 2.89 5.30 1.50
CA PHE A 82 4.14 4.55 1.49
C PHE A 82 4.12 3.53 2.63
N ALA A 83 4.77 2.39 2.40
CA ALA A 83 4.79 1.30 3.35
C ALA A 83 6.16 1.15 4.02
N ILE A 84 6.13 0.96 5.31
CA ILE A 84 7.29 0.70 6.16
C ILE A 84 7.31 -0.78 6.52
N ASP A 85 8.42 -1.43 6.22
CA ASP A 85 8.69 -2.81 6.60
C ASP A 85 9.03 -2.91 8.09
N VAL A 86 8.36 -3.81 8.80
CA VAL A 86 8.60 -4.10 10.23
C VAL A 86 8.74 -5.60 10.45
N GLU A 87 9.50 -6.01 11.45
CA GLU A 87 9.70 -7.44 11.77
C GLU A 87 8.43 -8.10 12.31
N ASP A 88 7.66 -7.36 13.10
CA ASP A 88 6.47 -7.86 13.80
C ASP A 88 5.37 -6.82 13.76
N VAL A 89 4.38 -7.07 12.89
CA VAL A 89 3.24 -6.16 12.66
C VAL A 89 2.37 -6.02 13.92
N ASP A 90 2.16 -7.10 14.67
CA ASP A 90 1.34 -7.06 15.89
C ASP A 90 2.04 -6.23 16.98
N TYR A 91 3.33 -6.43 17.14
CA TYR A 91 4.12 -5.62 18.07
C TYR A 91 4.11 -4.14 17.68
N ALA A 92 4.34 -3.83 16.38
CA ALA A 92 4.30 -2.47 15.89
C ALA A 92 2.94 -1.80 16.12
N PHE A 93 1.85 -2.53 15.85
CA PHE A 93 0.49 -2.06 16.07
C PHE A 93 0.25 -1.67 17.54
N GLU A 94 0.54 -2.57 18.46
CA GLU A 94 0.34 -2.31 19.90
C GLU A 94 1.25 -1.19 20.44
N ALA A 95 2.50 -1.12 19.97
CA ALA A 95 3.43 -0.06 20.34
C ALA A 95 2.97 1.32 19.89
N LEU A 96 2.53 1.46 18.62
CA LEU A 96 2.05 2.72 18.08
C LEU A 96 0.71 3.13 18.70
N LYS A 97 -0.18 2.18 18.95
CA LYS A 97 -1.45 2.41 19.64
C LYS A 97 -1.21 2.96 21.06
N LYS A 98 -0.30 2.32 21.80
CA LYS A 98 0.09 2.77 23.15
C LYS A 98 0.75 4.16 23.13
N ALA A 99 1.50 4.47 22.08
CA ALA A 99 2.13 5.76 21.89
C ALA A 99 1.17 6.88 21.42
N GLY A 100 -0.12 6.55 21.17
CA GLY A 100 -1.14 7.52 20.82
C GLY A 100 -1.17 7.92 19.35
N PHE A 101 -0.63 7.09 18.45
CA PHE A 101 -0.74 7.33 17.00
C PHE A 101 -2.17 7.10 16.50
N ASP A 102 -2.56 7.84 15.47
CA ASP A 102 -3.86 7.72 14.81
C ASP A 102 -3.88 6.54 13.84
N ILE A 103 -4.23 5.36 14.36
CA ILE A 103 -4.30 4.12 13.58
C ILE A 103 -5.69 4.00 12.97
N ILE A 104 -5.74 3.70 11.67
CA ILE A 104 -6.99 3.64 10.90
C ILE A 104 -7.77 2.36 11.20
N GLU A 105 -7.10 1.20 11.21
CA GLU A 105 -7.73 -0.10 11.45
C GLU A 105 -7.88 -0.40 12.95
N LYS A 106 -8.89 -1.19 13.29
CA LYS A 106 -9.09 -1.67 14.67
C LYS A 106 -8.08 -2.76 15.07
N GLU A 107 -7.61 -3.51 14.09
CA GLU A 107 -6.63 -4.58 14.21
C GLU A 107 -5.88 -4.73 12.88
N PRO A 108 -4.67 -5.33 12.85
CA PRO A 108 -3.97 -5.58 11.60
C PRO A 108 -4.80 -6.42 10.63
N THR A 109 -4.84 -6.00 9.39
CA THR A 109 -5.60 -6.63 8.29
C THR A 109 -4.71 -7.60 7.52
N PHE A 110 -5.26 -8.75 7.12
CA PHE A 110 -4.59 -9.73 6.27
C PHE A 110 -5.01 -9.56 4.81
N LEU A 111 -4.02 -9.59 3.91
CA LEU A 111 -4.22 -9.70 2.46
C LEU A 111 -3.45 -10.91 1.92
N ALA A 112 -4.03 -11.62 0.96
CA ALA A 112 -3.40 -12.77 0.30
C ALA A 112 -2.35 -12.35 -0.75
N PHE A 113 -1.60 -11.29 -0.46
CA PHE A 113 -0.51 -10.81 -1.30
C PHE A 113 0.77 -11.58 -0.99
N TRP A 114 1.63 -11.77 -1.98
CA TRP A 114 2.86 -12.53 -1.86
C TRP A 114 2.64 -14.01 -1.51
N LYS A 115 3.71 -14.78 -1.40
CA LYS A 115 3.64 -16.22 -1.14
C LYS A 115 2.94 -16.58 0.18
N ASN A 116 3.18 -15.79 1.22
CA ASN A 116 2.72 -16.08 2.58
C ASN A 116 1.60 -15.13 3.04
N GLY A 117 1.07 -14.31 2.14
CA GLY A 117 0.19 -13.21 2.52
C GLY A 117 0.96 -12.04 3.12
N THR A 118 0.25 -10.98 3.45
CA THR A 118 0.78 -9.84 4.19
C THR A 118 -0.22 -9.42 5.27
N ARG A 119 0.28 -8.96 6.40
CA ARG A 119 -0.52 -8.28 7.41
C ARG A 119 -0.08 -6.83 7.48
N PHE A 120 -1.02 -5.93 7.62
CA PHE A 120 -0.72 -4.51 7.63
C PHE A 120 -1.72 -3.72 8.47
N PHE A 121 -1.33 -2.52 8.81
CA PHE A 121 -2.22 -1.46 9.31
C PHE A 121 -1.68 -0.10 8.85
N ASN A 122 -2.53 0.91 8.91
CA ASN A 122 -2.22 2.26 8.46
C ASN A 122 -2.27 3.26 9.63
N VAL A 123 -1.34 4.19 9.61
CA VAL A 123 -1.30 5.36 10.49
C VAL A 123 -1.55 6.61 9.66
N LYS A 124 -2.43 7.47 10.16
CA LYS A 124 -2.68 8.77 9.55
C LYS A 124 -1.73 9.82 10.13
N GLY A 125 -0.99 10.47 9.27
CA GLY A 125 -0.11 11.56 9.64
C GLY A 125 -0.83 12.91 9.78
N PRO A 126 -0.14 13.93 10.30
CA PRO A 126 -0.75 15.24 10.62
C PRO A 126 -1.21 16.03 9.39
N ASN A 127 -0.74 15.69 8.19
CA ASN A 127 -1.14 16.31 6.93
C ASN A 127 -2.09 15.42 6.11
N GLY A 128 -2.61 14.35 6.70
CA GLY A 128 -3.48 13.39 6.03
C GLY A 128 -2.72 12.31 5.24
N GLU A 129 -1.39 12.30 5.30
CA GLU A 129 -0.59 11.23 4.70
C GLU A 129 -0.90 9.89 5.33
N ILE A 130 -0.88 8.85 4.52
CA ILE A 130 -1.08 7.47 4.96
C ILE A 130 0.26 6.76 5.00
N ILE A 131 0.58 6.16 6.14
CA ILE A 131 1.78 5.37 6.35
C ILE A 131 1.37 3.96 6.70
N GLU A 132 1.64 3.02 5.81
CA GLU A 132 1.38 1.60 6.02
C GLU A 132 2.54 0.95 6.77
N PHE A 133 2.22 0.06 7.68
CA PHE A 133 3.18 -0.81 8.37
C PHE A 133 2.86 -2.27 8.01
N ASN A 134 3.81 -3.00 7.42
CA ASN A 134 3.65 -4.38 6.98
C ASN A 134 4.89 -5.25 7.22
#